data_e21dd022ed6da5d73a962c78bcfd9702
#
_entry.id   e21dd022ed6da5d73a962c78bcfd9702
#
_cell.length_a   1.000
_cell.length_b   1.000
_cell.length_c   1.000
_cell.angle_alpha   90.00
_cell.angle_beta   90.00
_cell.angle_gamma   90.00
#
_symmetry.space_group_name_H-M   'P 1'
#
loop_
_entity.id
_entity.type
_entity.pdbx_description
1 polymer ?
#
loop_
_entity_poly.entity_id
_entity_poly.type
_entity_poly.pdbx_seq_one_letter_code
_entity_poly.pdbx_strand_id
1 'polypeptide(L)'
;MKTLEKEYDFWMTERVTPSGLNRHFNSATRAELLEFYDYLSSERFPELDVPRPDDEKVRIASNFLSEAESGWDFTPRFGGCEEDCNPVDLNANLYAYEKNFAWFCRELGLKGAKAWEKKAEKRRRLIQKYC
;
A
#
# COMPACT_ATOMS: atom_id res chain seq x y z
N MET A 1 1.23 17.59 13.85
CA MET A 1 1.15 17.65 12.38
C MET A 1 2.40 17.16 11.68
N LYS A 2 3.60 17.71 11.93
CA LYS A 2 4.84 17.30 11.20
C LYS A 2 5.09 15.79 11.11
N THR A 3 4.80 15.00 12.15
CA THR A 3 4.98 13.55 12.14
C THR A 3 3.98 12.87 11.22
N LEU A 4 2.71 13.29 11.28
CA LEU A 4 1.64 12.77 10.42
C LEU A 4 1.87 13.16 8.94
N GLU A 5 2.41 14.35 8.70
CA GLU A 5 2.78 14.78 7.33
C GLU A 5 3.88 13.89 6.75
N LYS A 6 4.89 13.50 7.54
CA LYS A 6 5.93 12.56 7.08
C LYS A 6 5.36 11.19 6.69
N GLU A 7 4.44 10.65 7.47
CA GLU A 7 3.77 9.41 7.14
C GLU A 7 2.94 9.55 5.86
N TYR A 8 2.18 10.63 5.74
CA TYR A 8 1.44 10.91 4.52
C TYR A 8 2.35 11.06 3.30
N ASP A 9 3.48 11.75 3.45
CA ASP A 9 4.46 11.93 2.37
C ASP A 9 5.06 10.59 1.92
N PHE A 10 5.33 9.66 2.84
CA PHE A 10 5.74 8.30 2.49
C PHE A 10 4.73 7.63 1.56
N TRP A 11 3.45 7.65 1.91
CA TRP A 11 2.41 7.09 1.06
C TRP A 11 2.35 7.77 -0.31
N MET A 12 2.59 9.07 -0.37
CA MET A 12 2.50 9.87 -1.60
C MET A 12 3.74 9.84 -2.48
N THR A 13 4.87 9.32 -1.98
CA THR A 13 6.10 9.17 -2.74
C THR A 13 6.40 7.71 -3.09
N GLU A 14 6.25 6.80 -2.12
CA GLU A 14 6.70 5.42 -2.24
C GLU A 14 5.59 4.44 -2.67
N ARG A 15 4.33 4.81 -2.52
CA ARG A 15 3.19 3.89 -2.66
C ARG A 15 2.12 4.34 -3.66
N VAL A 16 2.42 5.33 -4.49
CA VAL A 16 1.49 5.83 -5.53
C VAL A 16 1.53 4.96 -6.78
N THR A 17 0.37 4.60 -7.28
CA THR A 17 0.19 3.88 -8.54
C THR A 17 -0.05 4.84 -9.72
N PRO A 18 0.04 4.36 -10.96
CA PRO A 18 -0.30 5.17 -12.13
C PRO A 18 -1.75 5.70 -12.14
N SER A 19 -2.65 5.08 -11.40
CA SER A 19 -4.03 5.57 -11.21
C SER A 19 -4.10 6.85 -10.38
N GLY A 20 -3.04 7.15 -9.61
CA GLY A 20 -2.99 8.22 -8.61
C GLY A 20 -3.57 7.82 -7.25
N LEU A 21 -3.98 6.57 -7.09
CA LEU A 21 -4.28 5.93 -5.81
C LEU A 21 -3.02 5.30 -5.22
N ASN A 22 -3.15 4.73 -4.04
CA ASN A 22 -2.06 4.09 -3.33
C ASN A 22 -2.27 2.58 -3.25
N ARG A 23 -1.15 1.85 -3.14
CA ARG A 23 -1.10 0.40 -2.93
C ARG A 23 -0.19 0.06 -1.76
N HIS A 24 -0.25 -1.16 -1.29
CA HIS A 24 0.80 -1.75 -0.49
C HIS A 24 1.91 -2.26 -1.41
N PHE A 25 3.14 -2.16 -0.95
CA PHE A 25 4.31 -2.56 -1.70
C PHE A 25 5.47 -2.83 -0.74
N ASN A 26 6.58 -3.33 -1.23
CA ASN A 26 7.79 -3.52 -0.45
C ASN A 26 9.02 -2.92 -1.14
N SER A 27 10.13 -2.85 -0.44
CA SER A 27 11.41 -2.33 -0.95
C SER A 27 12.52 -3.39 -0.83
N ALA A 28 12.15 -4.67 -0.69
CA ALA A 28 13.10 -5.75 -0.57
C ALA A 28 13.88 -5.96 -1.87
N THR A 29 15.13 -6.32 -1.72
CA THR A 29 16.00 -6.69 -2.84
C THR A 29 15.61 -8.07 -3.40
N ARG A 30 16.04 -8.36 -4.62
CA ARG A 30 15.85 -9.69 -5.23
C ARG A 30 16.36 -10.83 -4.34
N ALA A 31 17.50 -10.64 -3.68
CA ALA A 31 18.10 -11.65 -2.83
C ALA A 31 17.22 -11.91 -1.58
N GLU A 32 16.77 -10.86 -0.92
CA GLU A 32 15.84 -10.94 0.22
C GLU A 32 14.51 -11.59 -0.15
N LEU A 33 13.98 -11.31 -1.34
CA LEU A 33 12.75 -11.93 -1.82
C LEU A 33 12.92 -13.42 -2.12
N LEU A 34 14.05 -13.87 -2.63
CA LEU A 34 14.34 -15.29 -2.83
C LEU A 34 14.49 -16.02 -1.50
N GLU A 35 15.19 -15.44 -0.53
CA GLU A 35 15.30 -15.97 0.84
C GLU A 35 13.92 -16.06 1.51
N PHE A 36 13.10 -15.03 1.36
CA PHE A 36 11.75 -15.02 1.89
C PHE A 36 10.84 -16.07 1.20
N TYR A 37 11.00 -16.28 -0.12
CA TYR A 37 10.29 -17.36 -0.80
C TYR A 37 10.65 -18.73 -0.24
N ASP A 38 11.94 -19.00 -0.01
CA ASP A 38 12.41 -20.27 0.55
C ASP A 38 11.82 -20.49 1.96
N TYR A 39 11.74 -19.43 2.78
CA TYR A 39 11.04 -19.48 4.06
C TYR A 39 9.54 -19.78 3.90
N LEU A 40 8.86 -19.11 2.97
CA LEU A 40 7.43 -19.33 2.73
C LEU A 40 7.15 -20.78 2.32
N SER A 41 7.93 -21.33 1.41
CA SER A 41 7.73 -22.70 0.89
C SER A 41 8.08 -23.78 1.91
N SER A 42 9.10 -23.55 2.77
CA SER A 42 9.49 -24.53 3.79
C SER A 42 8.61 -24.51 5.04
N GLU A 43 8.18 -23.33 5.49
CA GLU A 43 7.60 -23.16 6.82
C GLU A 43 6.11 -22.83 6.83
N ARG A 44 5.58 -22.29 5.73
CA ARG A 44 4.21 -21.73 5.71
C ARG A 44 3.30 -22.37 4.66
N PHE A 45 3.78 -22.53 3.46
CA PHE A 45 3.00 -22.93 2.29
C PHE A 45 3.70 -24.04 1.51
N PRO A 46 3.64 -25.32 1.97
CA PRO A 46 4.32 -26.44 1.31
C PRO A 46 3.93 -26.60 -0.18
N GLU A 47 2.77 -26.11 -0.58
CA GLU A 47 2.31 -26.09 -1.98
C GLU A 47 3.16 -25.16 -2.88
N LEU A 48 3.95 -24.27 -2.30
CA LEU A 48 4.94 -23.47 -3.02
C LEU A 48 6.24 -24.23 -3.31
N ASP A 49 6.50 -25.33 -2.62
CA ASP A 49 7.72 -26.15 -2.81
C ASP A 49 7.63 -26.98 -4.10
N VAL A 50 7.60 -26.28 -5.22
CA VAL A 50 7.66 -26.84 -6.57
C VAL A 50 8.67 -26.09 -7.42
N PRO A 51 9.36 -26.76 -8.37
CA PRO A 51 10.32 -26.07 -9.24
C PRO A 51 9.72 -24.88 -9.97
N ARG A 52 10.32 -23.70 -9.81
CA ARG A 52 9.89 -22.44 -10.43
C ARG A 52 11.10 -21.61 -10.83
N PRO A 53 10.99 -20.81 -11.90
CA PRO A 53 11.98 -19.79 -12.21
C PRO A 53 12.09 -18.76 -11.06
N ASP A 54 13.29 -18.23 -10.83
CA ASP A 54 13.52 -17.23 -9.77
C ASP A 54 12.66 -15.98 -9.91
N ASP A 55 12.34 -15.55 -11.13
CA ASP A 55 11.47 -14.39 -11.35
C ASP A 55 10.04 -14.65 -10.85
N GLU A 56 9.55 -15.88 -10.96
CA GLU A 56 8.25 -16.25 -10.40
C GLU A 56 8.29 -16.32 -8.88
N LYS A 57 9.37 -16.89 -8.30
CA LYS A 57 9.59 -16.89 -6.85
C LYS A 57 9.61 -15.46 -6.28
N VAL A 58 10.37 -14.58 -6.91
CA VAL A 58 10.47 -13.16 -6.53
C VAL A 58 9.10 -12.50 -6.57
N ARG A 59 8.32 -12.70 -7.64
CA ARG A 59 6.99 -12.13 -7.77
C ARG A 59 6.04 -12.61 -6.66
N ILE A 60 6.06 -13.90 -6.37
CA ILE A 60 5.25 -14.49 -5.29
C ILE A 60 5.66 -13.89 -3.93
N ALA A 61 6.94 -13.93 -3.61
CA ALA A 61 7.46 -13.40 -2.35
C ALA A 61 7.18 -11.91 -2.19
N SER A 62 7.32 -11.13 -3.26
CA SER A 62 7.04 -9.69 -3.26
C SER A 62 5.58 -9.41 -2.93
N ASN A 63 4.64 -10.15 -3.52
CA ASN A 63 3.21 -9.98 -3.22
C ASN A 63 2.88 -10.34 -1.77
N PHE A 64 3.42 -11.45 -1.24
CA PHE A 64 3.25 -11.80 0.18
C PHE A 64 3.82 -10.74 1.12
N LEU A 65 4.98 -10.18 0.81
CA LEU A 65 5.59 -9.13 1.61
C LEU A 65 4.79 -7.82 1.54
N SER A 66 4.19 -7.53 0.40
CA SER A 66 3.31 -6.38 0.21
C SER A 66 1.96 -6.55 0.93
N GLU A 67 1.43 -7.78 1.01
CA GLU A 67 0.30 -8.10 1.89
C GLU A 67 0.63 -7.83 3.36
N ALA A 68 1.84 -8.19 3.81
CA ALA A 68 2.26 -7.95 5.19
C ALA A 68 2.25 -6.44 5.56
N GLU A 69 2.57 -5.54 4.62
CA GLU A 69 2.42 -4.09 4.86
C GLU A 69 0.97 -3.68 5.12
N SER A 70 -0.01 -4.42 4.60
CA SER A 70 -1.43 -4.15 4.82
C SER A 70 -1.92 -4.55 6.23
N GLY A 71 -1.19 -5.42 6.93
CA GLY A 71 -1.62 -6.07 8.16
C GLY A 71 -2.65 -7.20 7.95
N TRP A 72 -2.98 -7.55 6.72
CA TRP A 72 -3.83 -8.67 6.34
C TRP A 72 -3.00 -9.85 5.84
N ASP A 73 -2.01 -10.25 6.62
CA ASP A 73 -1.00 -11.22 6.25
C ASP A 73 -1.63 -12.55 5.79
N PHE A 74 -1.14 -13.03 4.65
CA PHE A 74 -1.45 -14.35 4.12
C PHE A 74 -2.95 -14.61 3.90
N THR A 75 -3.69 -13.60 3.46
CA THR A 75 -5.10 -13.74 3.11
C THR A 75 -5.29 -13.98 1.61
N PRO A 76 -6.37 -14.64 1.18
CA PRO A 76 -6.67 -14.77 -0.24
C PRO A 76 -7.27 -13.52 -0.87
N ARG A 77 -7.26 -12.39 -0.17
CA ARG A 77 -7.99 -11.17 -0.52
C ARG A 77 -7.73 -10.66 -1.93
N PHE A 78 -6.46 -10.69 -2.34
CA PHE A 78 -6.03 -10.21 -3.65
C PHE A 78 -5.50 -11.32 -4.57
N GLY A 79 -5.65 -12.59 -4.17
CA GLY A 79 -5.24 -13.73 -4.98
C GLY A 79 -3.75 -13.74 -5.34
N GLY A 80 -2.88 -13.19 -4.49
CA GLY A 80 -1.45 -13.07 -4.72
C GLY A 80 -1.06 -11.97 -5.72
N CYS A 81 -1.92 -10.94 -5.88
CA CYS A 81 -1.71 -9.79 -6.78
C CYS A 81 -1.82 -8.46 -6.04
N GLU A 82 -1.39 -8.41 -4.77
CA GLU A 82 -1.48 -7.20 -3.91
C GLU A 82 -0.84 -5.98 -4.57
N GLU A 83 0.32 -6.17 -5.20
CA GLU A 83 1.08 -5.08 -5.83
C GLU A 83 0.37 -4.43 -7.02
N ASP A 84 -0.55 -5.15 -7.66
CA ASP A 84 -1.31 -4.68 -8.80
C ASP A 84 -2.67 -4.05 -8.41
N CYS A 85 -2.98 -4.07 -7.11
CA CYS A 85 -4.26 -3.60 -6.60
C CYS A 85 -4.18 -2.18 -6.04
N ASN A 86 -5.33 -1.51 -6.02
CA ASN A 86 -5.53 -0.27 -5.27
C ASN A 86 -6.50 -0.57 -4.11
N PRO A 87 -6.03 -1.02 -2.94
CA PRO A 87 -6.89 -1.42 -1.84
C PRO A 87 -7.80 -0.27 -1.42
N VAL A 88 -9.12 -0.53 -1.39
CA VAL A 88 -10.11 0.50 -1.08
C VAL A 88 -9.99 1.00 0.36
N ASP A 89 -9.66 0.14 1.29
CA ASP A 89 -9.45 0.46 2.70
C ASP A 89 -8.25 1.37 2.91
N LEU A 90 -7.08 1.08 2.30
CA LEU A 90 -5.93 1.97 2.32
C LEU A 90 -6.31 3.36 1.78
N ASN A 91 -6.96 3.39 0.62
CA ASN A 91 -7.32 4.64 -0.04
C ASN A 91 -8.43 5.41 0.70
N ALA A 92 -9.35 4.71 1.38
CA ALA A 92 -10.33 5.32 2.27
C ALA A 92 -9.66 5.92 3.52
N ASN A 93 -8.67 5.23 4.09
CA ASN A 93 -7.88 5.75 5.20
C ASN A 93 -7.10 7.01 4.80
N LEU A 94 -6.46 7.02 3.65
CA LEU A 94 -5.76 8.21 3.15
C LEU A 94 -6.71 9.37 2.83
N TYR A 95 -7.93 9.07 2.36
CA TYR A 95 -8.98 10.08 2.24
C TYR A 95 -9.33 10.68 3.62
N ALA A 96 -9.48 9.84 4.65
CA ALA A 96 -9.72 10.30 6.01
C ALA A 96 -8.56 11.14 6.55
N TYR A 97 -7.30 10.78 6.26
CA TYR A 97 -6.12 11.59 6.56
C TYR A 97 -6.25 13.01 5.97
N GLU A 98 -6.55 13.10 4.69
CA GLU A 98 -6.68 14.37 3.97
C GLU A 98 -7.81 15.23 4.55
N LYS A 99 -8.93 14.62 4.93
CA LYS A 99 -10.04 15.30 5.62
C LYS A 99 -9.62 15.79 7.01
N ASN A 100 -8.92 14.95 7.77
CA ASN A 100 -8.44 15.29 9.11
C ASN A 100 -7.40 16.41 9.06
N PHE A 101 -6.49 16.41 8.10
CA PHE A 101 -5.54 17.53 7.92
C PHE A 101 -6.26 18.85 7.61
N ALA A 102 -7.29 18.82 6.79
CA ALA A 102 -8.10 20.01 6.52
C ALA A 102 -8.77 20.53 7.80
N TRP A 103 -9.30 19.61 8.62
CA TRP A 103 -9.90 19.94 9.91
C TRP A 103 -8.85 20.48 10.90
N PHE A 104 -7.70 19.80 11.07
CA PHE A 104 -6.61 20.29 11.93
C PHE A 104 -6.13 21.68 11.54
N CYS A 105 -6.01 21.97 10.24
CA CYS A 105 -5.63 23.30 9.78
C CYS A 105 -6.62 24.36 10.26
N ARG A 106 -7.93 24.09 10.27
CA ARG A 106 -8.94 25.04 10.75
C ARG A 106 -8.87 25.21 12.26
N GLU A 107 -8.87 24.12 13.01
CA GLU A 107 -8.87 24.14 14.49
C GLU A 107 -7.62 24.80 15.07
N LEU A 108 -6.47 24.61 14.42
CA LEU A 108 -5.19 25.17 14.87
C LEU A 108 -4.84 26.52 14.22
N GLY A 109 -5.74 27.09 13.42
CA GLY A 109 -5.49 28.37 12.73
C GLY A 109 -4.35 28.30 11.69
N LEU A 110 -4.07 27.10 11.15
CA LEU A 110 -3.00 26.89 10.17
C LEU A 110 -3.50 27.13 8.74
N LYS A 111 -2.60 27.58 7.87
CA LYS A 111 -2.89 27.67 6.44
C LYS A 111 -2.93 26.27 5.81
N GLY A 112 -3.71 26.12 4.72
CA GLY A 112 -3.66 24.91 3.91
C GLY A 112 -4.94 24.07 3.91
N ALA A 113 -5.95 24.35 4.73
CA ALA A 113 -7.19 23.60 4.81
C ALA A 113 -7.82 23.32 3.42
N LYS A 114 -7.93 24.35 2.58
CA LYS A 114 -8.49 24.23 1.22
C LYS A 114 -7.65 23.32 0.29
N ALA A 115 -6.33 23.29 0.48
CA ALA A 115 -5.45 22.40 -0.30
C ALA A 115 -5.68 20.93 0.07
N TRP A 116 -5.82 20.65 1.37
CA TRP A 116 -6.15 19.31 1.85
C TRP A 116 -7.55 18.86 1.41
N GLU A 117 -8.53 19.73 1.41
CA GLU A 117 -9.87 19.44 0.87
C GLU A 117 -9.82 19.05 -0.62
N LYS A 118 -9.01 19.76 -1.41
CA LYS A 118 -8.83 19.43 -2.83
C LYS A 118 -8.19 18.05 -3.02
N LYS A 119 -7.21 17.69 -2.17
CA LYS A 119 -6.59 16.35 -2.20
C LYS A 119 -7.64 15.28 -1.89
N ALA A 120 -8.41 15.44 -0.80
CA ALA A 120 -9.48 14.54 -0.44
C ALA A 120 -10.52 14.36 -1.55
N GLU A 121 -10.95 15.44 -2.16
CA GLU A 121 -11.93 15.38 -3.26
C GLU A 121 -11.36 14.67 -4.50
N LYS A 122 -10.07 14.92 -4.82
CA LYS A 122 -9.39 14.18 -5.90
C LYS A 122 -9.37 12.69 -5.61
N ARG A 123 -8.96 12.29 -4.39
CA ARG A 123 -8.92 10.87 -3.98
C ARG A 123 -10.30 10.23 -4.04
N ARG A 124 -11.32 10.90 -3.51
CA ARG A 124 -12.71 10.41 -3.57
C ARG A 124 -13.13 10.05 -5.00
N ARG A 125 -12.82 10.93 -5.97
CA ARG A 125 -13.13 10.67 -7.38
C ARG A 125 -12.34 9.51 -7.95
N LEU A 126 -11.08 9.35 -7.56
CA LEU A 126 -10.25 8.24 -8.01
C LEU A 126 -10.72 6.91 -7.42
N ILE A 127 -11.11 6.87 -6.14
CA ILE A 127 -11.72 5.70 -5.52
C ILE A 127 -12.99 5.30 -6.30
N GLN A 128 -13.89 6.24 -6.57
CA GLN A 128 -15.12 5.96 -7.32
C GLN A 128 -14.90 5.49 -8.76
N LYS A 129 -13.74 5.80 -9.33
CA LYS A 129 -13.39 5.41 -10.69
C LYS A 129 -12.71 4.05 -10.78
N TYR A 130 -11.90 3.68 -9.78
CA TYR A 130 -10.97 2.55 -9.88
C TYR A 130 -11.20 1.45 -8.84
N CYS A 131 -12.00 1.71 -7.82
CA CYS A 131 -12.47 0.75 -6.83
C CYS A 131 -13.98 0.56 -6.91
#